data_afb6726f9c3fd6db373a51d70a8db516
#
_entry.id   afb6726f9c3fd6db373a51d70a8db516
#
_cell.length_a   1.000
_cell.length_b   1.000
_cell.length_c   1.000
_cell.angle_alpha   90.00
_cell.angle_beta   90.00
_cell.angle_gamma   90.00
#
_symmetry.space_group_name_H-M   'P 1'
#
loop_
_entity.id
_entity.type
_entity.pdbx_description
1 polymer ?
#
loop_
_entity_poly.entity_id
_entity_poly.type
_entity_poly.pdbx_seq_one_letter_code
_entity_poly.pdbx_strand_id
1 'polypeptide(L)'
;MKQKILFICGSRNQTTQMHKISNELDGDFDCWFSPYYATGLEEFLRKINLTEMSIMGSKMVGRCLQYLTACHLKVDYRGERNNYDLVFTCADLVIQKNIAGKKIILVQEGMTDPENLGYRLVKLFPFLPRWVGSTSTFSLSNAYEKLCVASEGYRDLFIRKGIPPEKIVVTGIPNFDDCKKFLENRFPYKNYVLVCTSDSRETFKFENRKKVIRDAVRLARGRKLIFKLHPNENIERATLEIAVWAPGALVFASGSAEEMVANCDVLITQFSSTVYVGLALGKEVYSNFPLDELRTLAPLQNGAAAQNIATVARELLSSEFRPVVQAPQPGRIVAKAQQAGYLQKLAWLFSRAA
;
A
#
# COMPACT_ATOMS: atom_id res chain seq x y z
N MET A 1 -6.09 31.12 -12.90
CA MET A 1 -6.45 29.70 -13.17
C MET A 1 -6.17 28.93 -11.89
N LYS A 2 -7.02 27.92 -11.53
CA LYS A 2 -6.73 27.03 -10.40
C LYS A 2 -5.48 26.22 -10.70
N GLN A 3 -4.63 26.00 -9.68
CA GLN A 3 -3.52 25.05 -9.76
C GLN A 3 -4.03 23.64 -10.00
N LYS A 4 -3.28 22.84 -10.76
CA LYS A 4 -3.70 21.51 -11.19
C LYS A 4 -2.98 20.42 -10.39
N ILE A 5 -3.76 19.47 -9.91
CA ILE A 5 -3.27 18.32 -9.15
C ILE A 5 -3.54 17.02 -9.91
N LEU A 6 -2.52 16.16 -10.06
CA LEU A 6 -2.66 14.83 -10.63
C LEU A 6 -2.67 13.78 -9.52
N PHE A 7 -3.68 12.93 -9.51
CA PHE A 7 -3.79 11.75 -8.64
C PHE A 7 -3.49 10.49 -9.45
N ILE A 8 -2.35 9.84 -9.19
CA ILE A 8 -2.00 8.55 -9.81
C ILE A 8 -2.60 7.43 -8.97
N CYS A 9 -3.55 6.71 -9.58
CA CYS A 9 -4.33 5.64 -8.98
C CYS A 9 -3.83 4.28 -9.46
N GLY A 10 -3.79 3.29 -8.57
CA GLY A 10 -3.39 1.92 -8.90
C GLY A 10 -4.48 0.91 -8.57
N SER A 11 -4.36 0.23 -7.43
CA SER A 11 -5.38 -0.67 -6.92
C SER A 11 -6.69 0.06 -6.61
N ARG A 12 -7.78 -0.70 -6.39
CA ARG A 12 -9.04 -0.10 -5.93
C ARG A 12 -8.85 0.68 -4.62
N ASN A 13 -8.03 0.15 -3.70
CA ASN A 13 -7.74 0.80 -2.43
C ASN A 13 -7.04 2.15 -2.65
N GLN A 14 -6.01 2.19 -3.50
CA GLN A 14 -5.32 3.44 -3.88
C GLN A 14 -6.30 4.43 -4.54
N THR A 15 -7.13 3.96 -5.47
CA THR A 15 -8.08 4.81 -6.20
C THR A 15 -9.11 5.46 -5.26
N THR A 16 -9.71 4.70 -4.36
CA THR A 16 -10.67 5.23 -3.39
C THR A 16 -10.03 6.18 -2.39
N GLN A 17 -8.79 5.93 -2.00
CA GLN A 17 -8.02 6.81 -1.12
C GLN A 17 -7.73 8.15 -1.81
N MET A 18 -7.28 8.13 -3.06
CA MET A 18 -7.02 9.34 -3.85
C MET A 18 -8.30 10.14 -4.08
N HIS A 19 -9.44 9.48 -4.32
CA HIS A 19 -10.74 10.14 -4.46
C HIS A 19 -11.15 10.85 -3.16
N LYS A 20 -10.96 10.23 -1.98
CA LYS A 20 -11.25 10.89 -0.70
C LYS A 20 -10.39 12.14 -0.48
N ILE A 21 -9.11 12.07 -0.81
CA ILE A 21 -8.21 13.22 -0.71
C ILE A 21 -8.63 14.33 -1.67
N SER A 22 -8.98 13.98 -2.92
CA SER A 22 -9.41 14.98 -3.91
C SER A 22 -10.68 15.71 -3.50
N ASN A 23 -11.62 15.05 -2.83
CA ASN A 23 -12.84 15.68 -2.34
C ASN A 23 -12.55 16.84 -1.37
N GLU A 24 -11.46 16.74 -0.60
CA GLU A 24 -11.01 17.81 0.30
C GLU A 24 -10.31 18.97 -0.45
N LEU A 25 -9.93 18.77 -1.71
CA LEU A 25 -9.15 19.71 -2.52
C LEU A 25 -9.92 20.32 -3.69
N ASP A 26 -11.02 19.72 -4.14
CA ASP A 26 -11.73 20.08 -5.39
C ASP A 26 -12.30 21.51 -5.37
N GLY A 27 -12.60 22.04 -4.18
CA GLY A 27 -13.01 23.45 -4.01
C GLY A 27 -11.92 24.45 -4.43
N ASP A 28 -10.65 24.13 -4.16
CA ASP A 28 -9.50 25.03 -4.29
C ASP A 28 -8.69 24.77 -5.58
N PHE A 29 -8.61 23.50 -6.03
CA PHE A 29 -7.73 23.02 -7.08
C PHE A 29 -8.50 22.36 -8.24
N ASP A 30 -7.82 22.20 -9.38
CA ASP A 30 -8.33 21.44 -10.52
C ASP A 30 -7.76 20.02 -10.46
N CYS A 31 -8.57 19.09 -9.92
CA CYS A 31 -8.16 17.70 -9.63
C CYS A 31 -8.36 16.78 -10.85
N TRP A 32 -7.30 16.06 -11.23
CA TRP A 32 -7.27 15.12 -12.34
C TRP A 32 -6.74 13.76 -11.89
N PHE A 33 -7.18 12.70 -12.56
CA PHE A 33 -6.82 11.33 -12.19
C PHE A 33 -6.19 10.59 -13.36
N SER A 34 -5.20 9.76 -13.04
CA SER A 34 -4.64 8.81 -13.99
C SER A 34 -4.61 7.43 -13.36
N PRO A 35 -5.05 6.37 -14.04
CA PRO A 35 -4.67 5.01 -13.68
C PRO A 35 -3.15 4.89 -13.64
N TYR A 36 -2.63 3.94 -12.88
CA TYR A 36 -1.20 3.72 -12.81
C TYR A 36 -0.64 3.40 -14.20
N TYR A 37 0.50 3.95 -14.50
CA TYR A 37 1.19 3.77 -15.76
C TYR A 37 2.69 3.66 -15.53
N ALA A 38 3.39 3.13 -16.51
CA ALA A 38 4.83 3.01 -16.51
C ALA A 38 5.45 3.81 -17.65
N THR A 39 6.75 4.03 -17.56
CA THR A 39 7.58 4.63 -18.62
C THR A 39 8.90 3.88 -18.70
N GLY A 40 9.53 3.85 -19.90
CA GLY A 40 10.84 3.19 -20.06
C GLY A 40 10.74 1.66 -20.01
N LEU A 41 11.63 1.02 -19.24
CA LEU A 41 11.74 -0.44 -19.14
C LEU A 41 10.44 -1.08 -18.62
N GLU A 42 9.83 -0.50 -17.62
CA GLU A 42 8.60 -1.02 -17.01
C GLU A 42 7.43 -0.99 -17.99
N GLU A 43 7.36 0.01 -18.88
CA GLU A 43 6.37 0.05 -19.97
C GLU A 43 6.64 -1.04 -21.01
N PHE A 44 7.89 -1.34 -21.30
CA PHE A 44 8.25 -2.48 -22.16
C PHE A 44 7.80 -3.80 -21.53
N LEU A 45 8.09 -4.02 -20.23
CA LEU A 45 7.65 -5.22 -19.50
C LEU A 45 6.12 -5.35 -19.48
N ARG A 46 5.39 -4.22 -19.37
CA ARG A 46 3.94 -4.19 -19.46
C ARG A 46 3.44 -4.64 -20.85
N LYS A 47 4.06 -4.15 -21.92
CA LYS A 47 3.69 -4.51 -23.30
C LYS A 47 3.85 -6.00 -23.61
N ILE A 48 4.78 -6.67 -22.95
CA ILE A 48 4.98 -8.12 -23.09
C ILE A 48 4.25 -8.92 -21.98
N ASN A 49 3.27 -8.30 -21.32
CA ASN A 49 2.39 -8.90 -20.31
C ASN A 49 3.09 -9.46 -19.05
N LEU A 50 4.33 -9.08 -18.76
CA LEU A 50 5.04 -9.52 -17.55
C LEU A 50 4.56 -8.80 -16.27
N THR A 51 3.76 -7.76 -16.40
CA THR A 51 3.27 -6.97 -15.24
C THR A 51 1.78 -7.13 -14.98
N GLU A 52 1.11 -8.11 -15.60
CA GLU A 52 -0.36 -8.29 -15.46
C GLU A 52 -0.82 -8.55 -14.02
N MET A 53 0.03 -9.12 -13.16
CA MET A 53 -0.25 -9.35 -11.74
C MET A 53 -0.01 -8.11 -10.86
N SER A 54 0.47 -7.01 -11.44
CA SER A 54 0.76 -5.76 -10.73
C SER A 54 -0.34 -4.72 -10.92
N ILE A 55 -0.21 -3.57 -10.23
CA ILE A 55 -1.10 -2.40 -10.43
C ILE A 55 -1.02 -1.81 -11.85
N MET A 56 -0.04 -2.21 -12.66
CA MET A 56 0.11 -1.83 -14.08
C MET A 56 -0.64 -2.77 -15.03
N GLY A 57 -1.15 -3.89 -14.53
CA GLY A 57 -1.85 -4.89 -15.33
C GLY A 57 -3.17 -4.36 -15.91
N SER A 58 -3.55 -4.87 -17.07
CA SER A 58 -4.73 -4.43 -17.83
C SER A 58 -6.03 -4.49 -17.01
N LYS A 59 -6.20 -5.54 -16.20
CA LYS A 59 -7.36 -5.70 -15.30
C LYS A 59 -7.42 -4.62 -14.23
N MET A 60 -6.28 -4.25 -13.63
CA MET A 60 -6.24 -3.22 -12.59
C MET A 60 -6.50 -1.84 -13.17
N VAL A 61 -5.87 -1.51 -14.30
CA VAL A 61 -6.11 -0.26 -15.05
C VAL A 61 -7.59 -0.16 -15.45
N GLY A 62 -8.19 -1.25 -15.98
CA GLY A 62 -9.60 -1.27 -16.34
C GLY A 62 -10.54 -1.03 -15.16
N ARG A 63 -10.32 -1.69 -14.02
CA ARG A 63 -11.10 -1.47 -12.78
C ARG A 63 -10.96 -0.04 -12.25
N CYS A 64 -9.75 0.52 -12.32
CA CYS A 64 -9.50 1.91 -11.94
C CYS A 64 -10.29 2.86 -12.83
N LEU A 65 -10.20 2.74 -14.16
CA LEU A 65 -10.97 3.56 -15.11
C LEU A 65 -12.47 3.43 -14.89
N GLN A 66 -12.98 2.22 -14.69
CA GLN A 66 -14.40 2.00 -14.40
C GLN A 66 -14.85 2.76 -13.16
N TYR A 67 -14.06 2.74 -12.08
CA TYR A 67 -14.35 3.51 -10.86
C TYR A 67 -14.33 5.01 -11.11
N LEU A 68 -13.28 5.53 -11.77
CA LEU A 68 -13.12 6.95 -12.04
C LEU A 68 -14.27 7.48 -12.90
N THR A 69 -14.69 6.72 -13.92
CA THR A 69 -15.82 7.05 -14.79
C THR A 69 -17.16 7.00 -14.03
N ALA A 70 -17.39 5.98 -13.22
CA ALA A 70 -18.61 5.85 -12.41
C ALA A 70 -18.77 6.99 -11.39
N CYS A 71 -17.64 7.55 -10.91
CA CYS A 71 -17.64 8.70 -10.01
C CYS A 71 -17.55 10.05 -10.74
N HIS A 72 -17.64 10.09 -12.07
CA HIS A 72 -17.55 11.30 -12.91
C HIS A 72 -16.28 12.14 -12.67
N LEU A 73 -15.16 11.49 -12.35
CA LEU A 73 -13.88 12.15 -12.10
C LEU A 73 -13.15 12.49 -13.41
N LYS A 74 -12.42 13.60 -13.43
CA LYS A 74 -11.66 14.04 -14.61
C LYS A 74 -10.45 13.15 -14.82
N VAL A 75 -10.38 12.46 -15.95
CA VAL A 75 -9.29 11.54 -16.28
C VAL A 75 -8.32 12.15 -17.29
N ASP A 76 -7.05 12.18 -16.93
CA ASP A 76 -5.93 12.44 -17.82
C ASP A 76 -5.00 11.23 -17.79
N TYR A 77 -5.25 10.26 -18.68
CA TYR A 77 -4.46 9.04 -18.73
C TYR A 77 -2.99 9.37 -19.00
N ARG A 78 -2.10 8.90 -18.13
CA ARG A 78 -0.65 9.17 -18.08
C ARG A 78 -0.29 10.61 -17.69
N GLY A 79 -1.25 11.49 -17.39
CA GLY A 79 -0.97 12.87 -17.00
C GLY A 79 -0.24 13.68 -18.07
N GLU A 80 -0.56 13.45 -19.36
CA GLU A 80 0.14 14.07 -20.50
C GLU A 80 -0.57 15.30 -21.06
N ARG A 81 -1.87 15.50 -20.74
CA ARG A 81 -2.68 16.59 -21.30
C ARG A 81 -2.48 17.93 -20.61
N ASN A 82 -2.06 17.91 -19.36
CA ASN A 82 -1.92 19.10 -18.55
C ASN A 82 -0.52 19.21 -17.93
N ASN A 83 -0.13 20.43 -17.58
CA ASN A 83 0.98 20.63 -16.67
C ASN A 83 0.45 20.65 -15.22
N TYR A 84 0.99 19.83 -14.35
CA TYR A 84 0.54 19.66 -12.98
C TYR A 84 1.52 20.33 -12.00
N ASP A 85 0.95 21.07 -11.03
CA ASP A 85 1.70 21.75 -9.97
C ASP A 85 2.07 20.79 -8.84
N LEU A 86 1.24 19.74 -8.64
CA LEU A 86 1.42 18.71 -7.62
C LEU A 86 0.94 17.36 -8.14
N VAL A 87 1.62 16.30 -7.73
CA VAL A 87 1.25 14.91 -8.02
C VAL A 87 1.09 14.13 -6.72
N PHE A 88 -0.01 13.39 -6.60
CA PHE A 88 -0.21 12.39 -5.56
C PHE A 88 0.01 10.99 -6.10
N THR A 89 0.68 10.14 -5.33
CA THR A 89 0.81 8.71 -5.62
C THR A 89 0.84 7.89 -4.34
N CYS A 90 0.36 6.64 -4.40
CA CYS A 90 0.54 5.65 -3.33
C CYS A 90 1.70 4.68 -3.62
N ALA A 91 2.39 4.81 -4.75
CA ALA A 91 3.45 3.90 -5.12
C ALA A 91 4.63 4.66 -5.73
N ASP A 92 5.79 4.50 -5.14
CA ASP A 92 7.04 5.11 -5.58
C ASP A 92 8.07 4.07 -6.08
N LEU A 93 7.63 2.82 -6.27
CA LEU A 93 8.46 1.75 -6.83
C LEU A 93 8.91 2.06 -8.26
N VAL A 94 8.06 2.76 -9.00
CA VAL A 94 8.35 3.32 -10.32
C VAL A 94 7.93 4.79 -10.31
N ILE A 95 8.87 5.70 -10.57
CA ILE A 95 8.58 7.13 -10.79
C ILE A 95 8.57 7.37 -12.30
N GLN A 96 7.43 7.80 -12.80
CA GLN A 96 7.23 8.04 -14.23
C GLN A 96 8.03 9.26 -14.69
N LYS A 97 8.56 9.22 -15.92
CA LYS A 97 9.45 10.26 -16.44
C LYS A 97 8.82 11.65 -16.46
N ASN A 98 7.53 11.75 -16.78
CA ASN A 98 6.82 13.04 -16.90
C ASN A 98 6.47 13.67 -15.55
N ILE A 99 6.57 12.94 -14.44
CA ILE A 99 6.39 13.49 -13.09
C ILE A 99 7.73 13.62 -12.33
N ALA A 100 8.81 13.08 -12.88
CA ALA A 100 10.12 13.24 -12.30
C ALA A 100 10.48 14.74 -12.20
N GLY A 101 10.90 15.20 -11.01
CA GLY A 101 11.19 16.61 -10.75
C GLY A 101 9.97 17.50 -10.47
N LYS A 102 8.74 16.97 -10.50
CA LYS A 102 7.55 17.69 -10.00
C LYS A 102 7.44 17.53 -8.47
N LYS A 103 6.67 18.42 -7.84
CA LYS A 103 6.28 18.24 -6.43
C LYS A 103 5.43 16.97 -6.33
N ILE A 104 5.84 16.01 -5.48
CA ILE A 104 5.13 14.75 -5.25
C ILE A 104 4.81 14.61 -3.77
N ILE A 105 3.57 14.26 -3.46
CA ILE A 105 3.17 13.74 -2.16
C ILE A 105 2.98 12.23 -2.30
N LEU A 106 3.78 11.48 -1.56
CA LEU A 106 3.64 10.04 -1.44
C LEU A 106 2.73 9.71 -0.26
N VAL A 107 1.68 8.94 -0.51
CA VAL A 107 0.69 8.57 0.52
C VAL A 107 0.76 7.07 0.77
N GLN A 108 0.93 6.68 2.02
CA GLN A 108 0.90 5.28 2.41
C GLN A 108 -0.48 4.67 2.14
N GLU A 109 -0.53 3.53 1.44
CA GLU A 109 -1.78 2.83 1.12
C GLU A 109 -2.29 1.96 2.26
N GLY A 110 -1.38 1.32 2.97
CA GLY A 110 -1.68 0.34 4.00
C GLY A 110 -0.40 -0.24 4.61
N MET A 111 -0.46 -1.51 4.99
CA MET A 111 0.70 -2.23 5.49
C MET A 111 1.77 -2.38 4.40
N THR A 112 3.03 -2.16 4.76
CA THR A 112 4.18 -2.46 3.90
C THR A 112 4.75 -3.85 4.23
N ASP A 113 5.29 -4.53 3.22
CA ASP A 113 6.00 -5.80 3.45
C ASP A 113 7.19 -5.60 4.42
N PRO A 114 7.54 -6.61 5.23
CA PRO A 114 8.77 -6.61 5.99
C PRO A 114 10.00 -6.50 5.09
N GLU A 115 11.10 -6.06 5.66
CA GLU A 115 12.39 -6.01 4.95
C GLU A 115 12.80 -7.42 4.51
N ASN A 116 12.77 -7.65 3.22
CA ASN A 116 13.11 -8.91 2.58
C ASN A 116 14.49 -8.85 1.90
N LEU A 117 14.89 -9.96 1.27
CA LEU A 117 16.16 -10.01 0.53
C LEU A 117 16.21 -8.95 -0.59
N GLY A 118 15.11 -8.75 -1.33
CA GLY A 118 15.01 -7.74 -2.37
C GLY A 118 15.24 -6.32 -1.84
N TYR A 119 14.70 -5.99 -0.65
CA TYR A 119 14.98 -4.73 0.03
C TYR A 119 16.48 -4.54 0.30
N ARG A 120 17.14 -5.59 0.83
CA ARG A 120 18.59 -5.53 1.12
C ARG A 120 19.40 -5.35 -0.16
N LEU A 121 19.03 -6.04 -1.25
CA LEU A 121 19.67 -5.91 -2.56
C LEU A 121 19.51 -4.49 -3.13
N VAL A 122 18.29 -3.93 -3.10
CA VAL A 122 18.04 -2.56 -3.58
C VAL A 122 18.83 -1.52 -2.75
N LYS A 123 18.93 -1.74 -1.44
CA LYS A 123 19.69 -0.84 -0.55
C LYS A 123 21.20 -0.94 -0.78
N LEU A 124 21.71 -2.13 -1.12
CA LEU A 124 23.12 -2.36 -1.42
C LEU A 124 23.50 -1.91 -2.83
N PHE A 125 22.59 -2.08 -3.79
CA PHE A 125 22.76 -1.77 -5.20
C PHE A 125 21.65 -0.80 -5.66
N PRO A 126 21.82 0.52 -5.48
CA PRO A 126 20.76 1.52 -5.77
C PRO A 126 20.34 1.61 -7.25
N PHE A 127 21.10 1.00 -8.17
CA PHE A 127 20.73 0.90 -9.58
C PHE A 127 19.67 -0.18 -9.85
N LEU A 128 19.42 -1.09 -8.91
CA LEU A 128 18.37 -2.08 -9.06
C LEU A 128 16.98 -1.43 -8.96
N PRO A 129 16.03 -1.88 -9.78
CA PRO A 129 14.65 -1.39 -9.69
C PRO A 129 14.05 -1.68 -8.30
N ARG A 130 13.40 -0.67 -7.70
CA ARG A 130 12.80 -0.79 -6.36
C ARG A 130 11.72 -1.87 -6.27
N TRP A 131 11.02 -2.15 -7.37
CA TRP A 131 10.00 -3.21 -7.40
C TRP A 131 10.56 -4.63 -7.11
N VAL A 132 11.88 -4.84 -7.18
CA VAL A 132 12.54 -6.10 -6.75
C VAL A 132 12.29 -6.38 -5.27
N GLY A 133 12.20 -5.35 -4.44
CA GLY A 133 11.90 -5.47 -3.01
C GLY A 133 10.40 -5.43 -2.68
N SER A 134 9.51 -5.32 -3.68
CA SER A 134 8.07 -5.14 -3.45
C SER A 134 7.79 -3.91 -2.58
N THR A 135 6.70 -3.91 -1.81
CA THR A 135 6.32 -2.80 -0.92
C THR A 135 7.28 -2.58 0.26
N SER A 136 8.23 -3.50 0.51
CA SER A 136 9.29 -3.27 1.52
C SER A 136 10.21 -2.10 1.15
N THR A 137 10.34 -1.79 -0.15
CA THR A 137 11.12 -0.65 -0.68
C THR A 137 10.29 0.62 -0.87
N PHE A 138 9.03 0.62 -0.46
CA PHE A 138 8.20 1.83 -0.44
C PHE A 138 8.92 2.96 0.32
N SER A 139 8.83 4.15 -0.20
CA SER A 139 9.50 5.40 0.23
C SER A 139 10.99 5.54 -0.12
N LEU A 140 11.67 4.50 -0.65
CA LEU A 140 13.10 4.59 -0.97
C LEU A 140 13.42 5.36 -2.26
N SER A 141 12.44 5.79 -3.04
CA SER A 141 12.70 6.61 -4.25
C SER A 141 13.28 7.97 -3.92
N ASN A 142 12.93 8.50 -2.77
CA ASN A 142 13.22 9.86 -2.33
C ASN A 142 12.76 10.97 -3.31
N ALA A 143 11.93 10.60 -4.29
CA ALA A 143 11.45 11.48 -5.36
C ALA A 143 10.17 12.25 -4.98
N TYR A 144 9.90 12.39 -3.68
CA TYR A 144 8.74 13.10 -3.15
C TYR A 144 9.17 14.19 -2.16
N GLU A 145 8.33 15.22 -2.03
CA GLU A 145 8.53 16.30 -1.07
C GLU A 145 8.03 15.90 0.32
N LYS A 146 6.89 15.22 0.39
CA LYS A 146 6.27 14.76 1.62
C LYS A 146 5.81 13.30 1.50
N LEU A 147 5.97 12.57 2.61
CA LEU A 147 5.48 11.22 2.82
C LEU A 147 4.40 11.25 3.91
N CYS A 148 3.15 11.02 3.52
CA CYS A 148 2.03 10.93 4.45
C CYS A 148 1.89 9.50 4.97
N VAL A 149 1.97 9.31 6.29
CA VAL A 149 2.01 8.00 6.93
C VAL A 149 0.86 7.76 7.89
N ALA A 150 0.59 6.49 8.17
CA ALA A 150 -0.56 6.02 8.95
C ALA A 150 -0.55 6.44 10.41
N SER A 151 0.64 6.47 11.04
CA SER A 151 0.81 6.62 12.49
C SER A 151 2.22 7.03 12.86
N GLU A 152 2.43 7.41 14.12
CA GLU A 152 3.78 7.66 14.66
C GLU A 152 4.68 6.41 14.57
N GLY A 153 4.12 5.22 14.77
CA GLY A 153 4.88 3.98 14.60
C GLY A 153 5.41 3.80 13.17
N TYR A 154 4.63 4.17 12.16
CA TYR A 154 5.12 4.19 10.78
C TYR A 154 6.12 5.31 10.52
N ARG A 155 5.95 6.48 11.13
CA ARG A 155 6.96 7.54 11.08
C ARG A 155 8.31 7.03 11.58
N ASP A 156 8.35 6.41 12.76
CA ASP A 156 9.56 5.84 13.32
C ASP A 156 10.14 4.71 12.46
N LEU A 157 9.28 3.87 11.88
CA LEU A 157 9.70 2.83 10.94
C LEU A 157 10.42 3.43 9.72
N PHE A 158 9.86 4.47 9.09
CA PHE A 158 10.46 5.08 7.91
C PHE A 158 11.72 5.89 8.25
N ILE A 159 11.80 6.53 9.43
CA ILE A 159 13.04 7.14 9.93
C ILE A 159 14.14 6.08 10.06
N ARG A 160 13.85 4.92 10.65
CA ARG A 160 14.82 3.80 10.71
C ARG A 160 15.24 3.28 9.34
N LYS A 161 14.36 3.35 8.33
CA LYS A 161 14.71 3.05 6.93
C LYS A 161 15.61 4.09 6.29
N GLY A 162 15.80 5.25 6.92
CA GLY A 162 16.66 6.34 6.45
C GLY A 162 15.94 7.48 5.74
N ILE A 163 14.62 7.59 5.89
CA ILE A 163 13.86 8.72 5.36
C ILE A 163 14.02 9.92 6.30
N PRO A 164 14.34 11.11 5.78
CA PRO A 164 14.46 12.32 6.58
C PRO A 164 13.16 12.65 7.33
N PRO A 165 13.21 12.91 8.66
CA PRO A 165 12.02 13.15 9.47
C PRO A 165 11.16 14.32 8.97
N GLU A 166 11.77 15.34 8.39
CA GLU A 166 11.11 16.53 7.84
C GLU A 166 10.24 16.24 6.60
N LYS A 167 10.50 15.13 5.92
CA LYS A 167 9.65 14.67 4.81
C LYS A 167 8.43 13.91 5.28
N ILE A 168 8.42 13.39 6.52
CA ILE A 168 7.37 12.49 7.00
C ILE A 168 6.31 13.29 7.76
N VAL A 169 5.04 13.11 7.39
CA VAL A 169 3.89 13.71 8.07
C VAL A 169 2.92 12.61 8.49
N VAL A 170 2.57 12.57 9.77
CA VAL A 170 1.59 11.63 10.30
C VAL A 170 0.19 12.18 10.02
N THR A 171 -0.51 11.56 9.07
CA THR A 171 -1.82 12.03 8.60
C THR A 171 -2.95 11.03 8.85
N GLY A 172 -2.63 9.76 9.12
CA GLY A 172 -3.57 8.66 8.97
C GLY A 172 -3.65 8.16 7.52
N ILE A 173 -4.49 7.14 7.30
CA ILE A 173 -4.80 6.58 5.98
C ILE A 173 -6.29 6.70 5.72
N PRO A 174 -6.76 7.40 4.67
CA PRO A 174 -8.19 7.68 4.44
C PRO A 174 -9.10 6.46 4.35
N ASN A 175 -8.55 5.30 3.99
CA ASN A 175 -9.34 4.06 3.90
C ASN A 175 -9.41 3.29 5.22
N PHE A 176 -8.48 3.54 6.15
CA PHE A 176 -8.43 2.89 7.46
C PHE A 176 -8.71 3.87 8.62
N ASP A 177 -9.16 5.06 8.28
CA ASP A 177 -9.60 6.08 9.21
C ASP A 177 -11.09 5.91 9.54
N ASP A 178 -11.48 6.14 10.80
CA ASP A 178 -12.86 6.01 11.25
C ASP A 178 -13.49 4.64 10.91
N CYS A 179 -12.85 3.55 11.34
CA CYS A 179 -13.38 2.19 11.12
C CYS A 179 -14.72 1.94 11.81
N LYS A 180 -15.12 2.75 12.79
CA LYS A 180 -16.41 2.64 13.49
C LYS A 180 -17.61 2.74 12.55
N LYS A 181 -17.49 3.45 11.43
CA LYS A 181 -18.54 3.54 10.40
C LYS A 181 -18.95 2.18 9.82
N PHE A 182 -18.06 1.17 9.87
CA PHE A 182 -18.39 -0.17 9.39
C PHE A 182 -19.26 -0.98 10.36
N LEU A 183 -19.50 -0.49 11.57
CA LEU A 183 -20.43 -1.13 12.53
C LEU A 183 -21.90 -1.04 12.05
N GLU A 184 -22.23 0.02 11.32
CA GLU A 184 -23.54 0.19 10.68
C GLU A 184 -23.51 -0.41 9.26
N ASN A 185 -23.86 -1.70 9.16
CA ASN A 185 -23.82 -2.42 7.90
C ASN A 185 -24.99 -3.44 7.79
N ARG A 186 -25.18 -3.98 6.57
CA ARG A 186 -26.24 -4.94 6.26
C ARG A 186 -25.73 -6.38 6.06
N PHE A 187 -24.49 -6.69 6.44
CA PHE A 187 -23.98 -8.04 6.33
C PHE A 187 -24.78 -9.00 7.25
N PRO A 188 -25.33 -10.11 6.74
CA PRO A 188 -26.38 -10.87 7.43
C PRO A 188 -25.87 -11.75 8.57
N TYR A 189 -24.55 -11.90 8.74
CA TYR A 189 -23.97 -12.75 9.77
C TYR A 189 -23.32 -11.90 10.87
N LYS A 190 -23.40 -12.40 12.12
CA LYS A 190 -22.74 -11.81 13.30
C LYS A 190 -22.13 -12.91 14.15
N ASN A 191 -21.16 -12.57 15.00
CA ASN A 191 -20.56 -13.46 16.00
C ASN A 191 -19.95 -14.72 15.38
N TYR A 192 -19.00 -14.56 14.48
CA TYR A 192 -18.32 -15.64 13.76
C TYR A 192 -16.82 -15.43 13.73
N VAL A 193 -16.10 -16.45 13.29
CA VAL A 193 -14.67 -16.36 12.98
C VAL A 193 -14.52 -16.05 11.51
N LEU A 194 -13.84 -14.93 11.20
CA LEU A 194 -13.56 -14.49 9.84
C LEU A 194 -12.11 -14.79 9.47
N VAL A 195 -11.90 -15.42 8.33
CA VAL A 195 -10.58 -15.55 7.69
C VAL A 195 -10.55 -14.67 6.46
N CYS A 196 -9.74 -13.61 6.50
CA CYS A 196 -9.40 -12.85 5.31
C CYS A 196 -8.16 -13.46 4.66
N THR A 197 -8.32 -14.05 3.48
CA THR A 197 -7.22 -14.70 2.76
C THR A 197 -6.34 -13.66 2.06
N SER A 198 -5.17 -14.10 1.59
CA SER A 198 -4.22 -13.27 0.85
C SER A 198 -4.03 -13.78 -0.57
N ASP A 199 -3.53 -12.93 -1.46
CA ASP A 199 -3.10 -13.27 -2.81
C ASP A 199 -1.61 -13.69 -2.88
N SER A 200 -1.06 -14.16 -1.77
CA SER A 200 0.36 -14.54 -1.68
C SER A 200 0.77 -15.52 -2.78
N ARG A 201 -0.06 -16.50 -3.05
CA ARG A 201 0.22 -17.53 -4.09
C ARG A 201 0.15 -16.97 -5.51
N GLU A 202 -0.72 -16.01 -5.74
CA GLU A 202 -0.87 -15.30 -7.02
C GLU A 202 0.29 -14.32 -7.25
N THR A 203 0.97 -13.91 -6.17
CA THR A 203 2.15 -13.01 -6.21
C THR A 203 3.47 -13.75 -5.95
N PHE A 204 3.49 -15.08 -6.16
CA PHE A 204 4.66 -15.96 -6.01
C PHE A 204 5.29 -15.96 -4.60
N LYS A 205 4.51 -15.60 -3.58
CA LYS A 205 4.92 -15.73 -2.17
C LYS A 205 4.48 -17.10 -1.63
N PHE A 206 5.33 -17.71 -0.80
CA PHE A 206 4.98 -18.98 -0.17
C PHE A 206 3.82 -18.82 0.81
N GLU A 207 2.82 -19.68 0.70
CA GLU A 207 1.71 -19.80 1.64
C GLU A 207 1.30 -21.26 1.81
N ASN A 208 1.25 -21.73 3.06
CA ASN A 208 0.67 -23.03 3.39
C ASN A 208 -0.82 -22.89 3.69
N ARG A 209 -1.65 -22.82 2.63
CA ARG A 209 -3.10 -22.64 2.73
C ARG A 209 -3.77 -23.71 3.59
N LYS A 210 -3.37 -24.96 3.46
CA LYS A 210 -3.90 -26.07 4.28
C LYS A 210 -3.70 -25.80 5.76
N LYS A 211 -2.52 -25.33 6.15
CA LYS A 211 -2.23 -24.97 7.55
C LYS A 211 -3.14 -23.83 8.02
N VAL A 212 -3.26 -22.77 7.22
CA VAL A 212 -4.13 -21.62 7.53
C VAL A 212 -5.57 -22.04 7.78
N ILE A 213 -6.14 -22.88 6.88
CA ILE A 213 -7.52 -23.37 7.02
C ILE A 213 -7.67 -24.23 8.28
N ARG A 214 -6.76 -25.15 8.54
CA ARG A 214 -6.82 -26.04 9.73
C ARG A 214 -6.65 -25.25 11.04
N ASP A 215 -5.80 -24.24 11.07
CA ASP A 215 -5.64 -23.37 12.22
C ASP A 215 -6.92 -22.57 12.47
N ALA A 216 -7.56 -22.06 11.40
CA ALA A 216 -8.84 -21.37 11.49
C ALA A 216 -9.96 -22.27 12.05
N VAL A 217 -10.06 -23.52 11.59
CA VAL A 217 -11.03 -24.48 12.12
C VAL A 217 -10.81 -24.72 13.62
N ARG A 218 -9.56 -24.89 14.05
CA ARG A 218 -9.22 -25.04 15.48
C ARG A 218 -9.61 -23.82 16.31
N LEU A 219 -9.30 -22.62 15.81
CA LEU A 219 -9.64 -21.35 16.47
C LEU A 219 -11.15 -21.08 16.48
N ALA A 220 -11.89 -21.58 15.49
CA ALA A 220 -13.33 -21.42 15.45
C ALA A 220 -14.04 -22.14 16.61
N ARG A 221 -13.51 -23.25 17.14
CA ARG A 221 -14.08 -23.99 18.27
C ARG A 221 -15.61 -24.24 18.11
N GLY A 222 -16.03 -24.67 16.95
CA GLY A 222 -17.46 -24.90 16.61
C GLY A 222 -18.27 -23.66 16.26
N ARG A 223 -17.72 -22.45 16.37
CA ARG A 223 -18.37 -21.24 15.89
C ARG A 223 -18.46 -21.25 14.36
N LYS A 224 -19.41 -20.49 13.81
CA LYS A 224 -19.50 -20.27 12.36
C LYS A 224 -18.18 -19.77 11.82
N LEU A 225 -17.69 -20.37 10.74
CA LEU A 225 -16.43 -19.99 10.08
C LEU A 225 -16.75 -19.42 8.69
N ILE A 226 -16.24 -18.24 8.43
CA ILE A 226 -16.41 -17.51 7.18
C ILE A 226 -15.05 -17.19 6.58
N PHE A 227 -14.90 -17.46 5.28
CA PHE A 227 -13.72 -17.05 4.50
C PHE A 227 -14.12 -15.93 3.57
N LYS A 228 -13.39 -14.81 3.63
CA LYS A 228 -13.43 -13.73 2.65
C LYS A 228 -12.19 -13.81 1.78
N LEU A 229 -12.41 -14.19 0.52
CA LEU A 229 -11.31 -14.34 -0.44
C LEU A 229 -10.76 -12.99 -0.87
N HIS A 230 -9.44 -12.96 -1.10
CA HIS A 230 -8.79 -11.79 -1.68
C HIS A 230 -9.26 -11.60 -3.14
N PRO A 231 -9.45 -10.35 -3.63
CA PRO A 231 -9.97 -10.08 -4.98
C PRO A 231 -9.12 -10.64 -6.14
N ASN A 232 -7.84 -10.89 -5.89
CA ASN A 232 -6.91 -11.41 -6.90
C ASN A 232 -6.76 -12.95 -6.84
N GLU A 233 -7.38 -13.60 -5.86
CA GLU A 233 -7.23 -15.02 -5.61
C GLU A 233 -8.01 -15.85 -6.64
N ASN A 234 -7.49 -17.04 -6.97
CA ASN A 234 -8.23 -18.02 -7.78
C ASN A 234 -9.38 -18.58 -6.95
N ILE A 235 -10.61 -18.15 -7.27
CA ILE A 235 -11.83 -18.45 -6.50
C ILE A 235 -12.12 -19.96 -6.48
N GLU A 236 -12.00 -20.65 -7.63
CA GLU A 236 -12.31 -22.09 -7.73
C GLU A 236 -11.36 -22.89 -6.85
N ARG A 237 -10.06 -22.68 -6.98
CA ARG A 237 -9.04 -23.34 -6.18
C ARG A 237 -9.25 -23.09 -4.69
N ALA A 238 -9.46 -21.84 -4.31
CA ALA A 238 -9.63 -21.47 -2.90
C ALA A 238 -10.90 -22.10 -2.30
N THR A 239 -12.01 -22.10 -3.05
CA THR A 239 -13.28 -22.69 -2.61
C THR A 239 -13.16 -24.21 -2.43
N LEU A 240 -12.52 -24.91 -3.36
CA LEU A 240 -12.28 -26.35 -3.27
C LEU A 240 -11.41 -26.71 -2.05
N GLU A 241 -10.31 -25.98 -1.83
CA GLU A 241 -9.44 -26.19 -0.67
C GLU A 241 -10.18 -25.98 0.66
N ILE A 242 -11.01 -24.94 0.74
CA ILE A 242 -11.82 -24.65 1.92
C ILE A 242 -12.87 -25.74 2.14
N ALA A 243 -13.56 -26.19 1.10
CA ALA A 243 -14.54 -27.27 1.19
C ALA A 243 -13.93 -28.58 1.72
N VAL A 244 -12.69 -28.90 1.32
CA VAL A 244 -11.97 -30.09 1.78
C VAL A 244 -11.51 -29.97 3.25
N TRP A 245 -10.96 -28.82 3.66
CA TRP A 245 -10.30 -28.69 4.97
C TRP A 245 -11.14 -28.00 6.04
N ALA A 246 -12.24 -27.34 5.65
CA ALA A 246 -13.21 -26.70 6.54
C ALA A 246 -14.63 -26.93 6.03
N PRO A 247 -15.12 -28.18 5.98
CA PRO A 247 -16.45 -28.48 5.48
C PRO A 247 -17.53 -27.72 6.28
N GLY A 248 -18.47 -27.09 5.57
CA GLY A 248 -19.52 -26.25 6.15
C GLY A 248 -19.15 -24.80 6.40
N ALA A 249 -17.90 -24.38 6.14
CA ALA A 249 -17.52 -22.97 6.17
C ALA A 249 -18.16 -22.21 4.99
N LEU A 250 -18.54 -20.94 5.23
CA LEU A 250 -19.03 -20.05 4.19
C LEU A 250 -17.87 -19.36 3.47
N VAL A 251 -18.00 -19.20 2.15
CA VAL A 251 -16.96 -18.57 1.32
C VAL A 251 -17.56 -17.38 0.57
N PHE A 252 -16.93 -16.22 0.71
CA PHE A 252 -17.31 -14.97 0.04
C PHE A 252 -16.17 -14.48 -0.86
N ALA A 253 -16.40 -14.49 -2.17
CA ALA A 253 -15.50 -13.91 -3.15
C ALA A 253 -15.72 -12.39 -3.32
N SER A 254 -16.93 -11.89 -3.00
CA SER A 254 -17.33 -10.48 -3.11
C SER A 254 -17.80 -9.92 -1.77
N GLY A 255 -18.18 -8.64 -1.74
CA GLY A 255 -18.60 -7.93 -0.52
C GLY A 255 -17.46 -7.20 0.19
N SER A 256 -17.81 -6.31 1.11
CA SER A 256 -16.85 -5.52 1.91
C SER A 256 -16.21 -6.40 2.99
N ALA A 257 -14.89 -6.49 2.98
CA ALA A 257 -14.15 -7.17 4.05
C ALA A 257 -14.29 -6.40 5.38
N GLU A 258 -14.36 -5.09 5.33
CA GLU A 258 -14.47 -4.22 6.49
C GLU A 258 -15.80 -4.45 7.24
N GLU A 259 -16.92 -4.57 6.51
CA GLU A 259 -18.23 -4.89 7.12
C GLU A 259 -18.23 -6.30 7.72
N MET A 260 -17.57 -7.26 7.06
CA MET A 260 -17.41 -8.60 7.61
C MET A 260 -16.55 -8.59 8.87
N VAL A 261 -15.45 -7.81 8.89
CA VAL A 261 -14.62 -7.63 10.10
C VAL A 261 -15.44 -6.97 11.22
N ALA A 262 -16.27 -5.97 10.90
CA ALA A 262 -17.10 -5.31 11.90
C ALA A 262 -18.07 -6.28 12.63
N ASN A 263 -18.54 -7.30 11.95
CA ASN A 263 -19.50 -8.27 12.47
C ASN A 263 -18.88 -9.56 13.05
N CYS A 264 -17.57 -9.80 12.85
CA CYS A 264 -16.93 -10.98 13.43
C CYS A 264 -16.54 -10.77 14.90
N ASP A 265 -16.31 -11.86 15.63
CA ASP A 265 -15.67 -11.85 16.95
C ASP A 265 -14.16 -11.97 16.81
N VAL A 266 -13.73 -12.84 15.89
CA VAL A 266 -12.33 -13.17 15.64
C VAL A 266 -11.99 -12.92 14.19
N LEU A 267 -10.92 -12.21 13.95
CA LEU A 267 -10.32 -12.00 12.64
C LEU A 267 -9.01 -12.80 12.53
N ILE A 268 -8.92 -13.64 11.52
CA ILE A 268 -7.69 -14.34 11.14
C ILE A 268 -7.24 -13.79 9.80
N THR A 269 -6.03 -13.28 9.73
CA THR A 269 -5.42 -12.80 8.49
C THR A 269 -3.93 -13.09 8.53
N GLN A 270 -3.26 -13.03 7.39
CA GLN A 270 -1.82 -13.25 7.30
C GLN A 270 -1.10 -11.92 7.18
N PHE A 271 -0.84 -11.49 5.95
CA PHE A 271 -0.21 -10.21 5.63
C PHE A 271 -1.26 -9.33 4.93
N SER A 272 -2.11 -8.66 5.70
CA SER A 272 -3.19 -7.84 5.14
C SER A 272 -3.49 -6.63 6.01
N SER A 273 -3.70 -5.49 5.39
CA SER A 273 -4.10 -4.26 6.07
C SER A 273 -5.48 -4.34 6.74
N THR A 274 -6.30 -5.35 6.43
CA THR A 274 -7.57 -5.60 7.14
C THR A 274 -7.37 -5.84 8.64
N VAL A 275 -6.16 -6.23 9.06
CA VAL A 275 -5.80 -6.35 10.47
C VAL A 275 -6.05 -5.04 11.24
N TYR A 276 -5.80 -3.89 10.62
CA TYR A 276 -5.99 -2.58 11.24
C TYR A 276 -7.47 -2.28 11.50
N VAL A 277 -8.38 -2.74 10.62
CA VAL A 277 -9.82 -2.63 10.86
C VAL A 277 -10.21 -3.47 12.08
N GLY A 278 -9.69 -4.71 12.17
CA GLY A 278 -9.93 -5.57 13.33
C GLY A 278 -9.44 -4.96 14.65
N LEU A 279 -8.22 -4.42 14.67
CA LEU A 279 -7.65 -3.77 15.83
C LEU A 279 -8.44 -2.50 16.23
N ALA A 280 -8.79 -1.66 15.26
CA ALA A 280 -9.56 -0.43 15.49
C ALA A 280 -10.96 -0.70 16.06
N LEU A 281 -11.56 -1.84 15.69
CA LEU A 281 -12.87 -2.28 16.18
C LEU A 281 -12.81 -3.18 17.43
N GLY A 282 -11.62 -3.37 18.01
CA GLY A 282 -11.42 -4.16 19.24
C GLY A 282 -11.67 -5.66 19.06
N LYS A 283 -11.49 -6.20 17.85
CA LYS A 283 -11.68 -7.62 17.57
C LYS A 283 -10.51 -8.44 18.11
N GLU A 284 -10.76 -9.72 18.43
CA GLU A 284 -9.71 -10.68 18.64
C GLU A 284 -9.03 -10.98 17.30
N VAL A 285 -7.70 -10.72 17.19
CA VAL A 285 -6.98 -10.76 15.91
C VAL A 285 -5.85 -11.76 15.95
N TYR A 286 -5.75 -12.57 14.90
CA TYR A 286 -4.61 -13.46 14.62
C TYR A 286 -3.96 -13.04 13.29
N SER A 287 -2.66 -12.78 13.32
CA SER A 287 -1.86 -12.35 12.17
C SER A 287 -0.49 -13.02 12.20
N ASN A 288 0.20 -13.02 11.06
CA ASN A 288 1.60 -13.45 10.99
C ASN A 288 2.57 -12.40 11.59
N PHE A 289 2.09 -11.17 11.82
CA PHE A 289 2.86 -10.13 12.51
C PHE A 289 2.60 -10.15 14.01
N PRO A 290 3.60 -9.79 14.84
CA PRO A 290 3.40 -9.55 16.25
C PRO A 290 2.33 -8.48 16.51
N LEU A 291 1.36 -8.79 17.39
CA LEU A 291 0.25 -7.87 17.65
C LEU A 291 0.69 -6.53 18.26
N ASP A 292 1.73 -6.54 19.10
CA ASP A 292 2.24 -5.32 19.72
C ASP A 292 2.87 -4.39 18.68
N GLU A 293 3.58 -4.94 17.69
CA GLU A 293 4.07 -4.18 16.56
C GLU A 293 2.90 -3.61 15.73
N LEU A 294 1.89 -4.43 15.42
CA LEU A 294 0.72 -3.98 14.67
C LEU A 294 -0.06 -2.87 15.38
N ARG A 295 -0.13 -2.90 16.71
CA ARG A 295 -0.78 -1.83 17.49
C ARG A 295 -0.04 -0.51 17.38
N THR A 296 1.30 -0.52 17.41
CA THR A 296 2.10 0.70 17.21
C THR A 296 2.01 1.25 15.80
N LEU A 297 1.83 0.36 14.80
CA LEU A 297 1.68 0.73 13.40
C LEU A 297 0.24 1.08 13.00
N ALA A 298 -0.75 0.84 13.87
CA ALA A 298 -2.16 1.04 13.54
C ALA A 298 -2.46 2.48 13.10
N PRO A 299 -3.20 2.67 11.99
CA PRO A 299 -3.57 3.99 11.50
C PRO A 299 -4.39 4.80 12.51
N LEU A 300 -4.25 6.12 12.46
CA LEU A 300 -5.10 7.04 13.23
C LEU A 300 -6.58 6.77 12.90
N GLN A 301 -7.44 6.95 13.93
CA GLN A 301 -8.89 6.68 13.88
C GLN A 301 -9.69 7.94 14.24
N ASN A 302 -9.39 9.08 13.61
CA ASN A 302 -9.99 10.37 13.93
C ASN A 302 -10.91 10.95 12.84
N GLY A 303 -11.06 10.25 11.71
CA GLY A 303 -11.89 10.68 10.58
C GLY A 303 -11.28 11.82 9.76
N ALA A 304 -10.05 12.26 10.05
CA ALA A 304 -9.45 13.45 9.48
C ALA A 304 -8.31 13.17 8.48
N ALA A 305 -8.00 11.91 8.17
CA ALA A 305 -6.83 11.58 7.37
C ALA A 305 -6.81 12.25 5.98
N ALA A 306 -7.93 12.27 5.27
CA ALA A 306 -8.02 12.94 3.98
C ALA A 306 -7.80 14.46 4.10
N GLN A 307 -8.39 15.09 5.11
CA GLN A 307 -8.25 16.51 5.39
C GLN A 307 -6.80 16.86 5.80
N ASN A 308 -6.17 16.03 6.63
CA ASN A 308 -4.77 16.22 7.02
C ASN A 308 -3.84 16.19 5.79
N ILE A 309 -4.04 15.22 4.88
CA ILE A 309 -3.27 15.12 3.64
C ILE A 309 -3.54 16.32 2.71
N ALA A 310 -4.79 16.78 2.62
CA ALA A 310 -5.14 17.98 1.87
C ALA A 310 -4.46 19.23 2.43
N THR A 311 -4.34 19.35 3.75
CA THR A 311 -3.59 20.44 4.40
C THR A 311 -2.12 20.43 3.99
N VAL A 312 -1.46 19.26 3.98
CA VAL A 312 -0.07 19.11 3.49
C VAL A 312 0.07 19.60 2.04
N ALA A 313 -0.94 19.32 1.19
CA ALA A 313 -0.92 19.78 -0.20
C ALA A 313 -1.04 21.31 -0.31
N ARG A 314 -1.94 21.91 0.47
CA ARG A 314 -2.11 23.38 0.50
C ARG A 314 -0.84 24.08 0.96
N GLU A 315 -0.21 23.57 2.01
CA GLU A 315 1.07 24.10 2.52
C GLU A 315 2.18 24.00 1.46
N LEU A 316 2.28 22.86 0.76
CA LEU A 316 3.29 22.63 -0.27
C LEU A 316 3.08 23.50 -1.52
N LEU A 317 1.82 23.87 -1.83
CA LEU A 317 1.47 24.71 -2.99
C LEU A 317 1.42 26.19 -2.65
N SER A 318 1.31 26.58 -1.37
CA SER A 318 1.39 27.97 -0.96
C SER A 318 2.77 28.54 -1.28
N SER A 319 2.82 29.80 -1.67
CA SER A 319 4.06 30.48 -2.11
C SER A 319 5.15 30.63 -1.04
N GLU A 320 4.87 30.25 0.21
CA GLU A 320 5.80 30.29 1.33
C GLU A 320 6.74 29.07 1.39
N PHE A 321 6.46 28.01 0.65
CA PHE A 321 7.33 26.84 0.59
C PHE A 321 8.53 27.12 -0.34
N ARG A 322 9.62 27.62 0.23
CA ARG A 322 10.93 27.62 -0.46
C ARG A 322 11.54 26.21 -0.27
N PRO A 323 11.78 25.45 -1.37
CA PRO A 323 12.55 24.21 -1.25
C PRO A 323 13.92 24.56 -0.66
N VAL A 324 14.32 23.87 0.41
CA VAL A 324 15.69 23.91 0.88
C VAL A 324 16.54 23.21 -0.17
N VAL A 325 17.03 23.96 -1.14
CA VAL A 325 18.05 23.48 -2.06
C VAL A 325 19.33 23.36 -1.23
N GLN A 326 19.59 22.19 -0.69
CA GLN A 326 20.94 21.87 -0.24
C GLN A 326 21.82 21.85 -1.49
N ALA A 327 22.64 22.87 -1.63
CA ALA A 327 23.72 22.85 -2.61
C ALA A 327 24.54 21.56 -2.40
N PRO A 328 24.91 20.85 -3.48
CA PRO A 328 25.74 19.67 -3.37
C PRO A 328 27.04 20.09 -2.67
N GLN A 329 27.31 19.51 -1.50
CA GLN A 329 28.60 19.70 -0.86
C GLN A 329 29.70 19.16 -1.78
N PRO A 330 30.76 19.91 -2.08
CA PRO A 330 31.82 19.44 -2.95
C PRO A 330 32.43 18.18 -2.34
N GLY A 331 32.33 17.06 -3.08
CA GLY A 331 32.77 15.75 -2.65
C GLY A 331 34.25 15.76 -2.26
N ARG A 332 34.49 15.47 -0.99
CA ARG A 332 35.79 14.94 -0.58
C ARG A 332 35.91 13.53 -1.13
N ILE A 333 36.82 13.36 -2.09
CA ILE A 333 37.22 12.08 -2.64
C ILE A 333 37.79 11.22 -1.50
N VAL A 334 36.97 10.27 -0.97
CA VAL A 334 37.43 9.17 -0.15
C VAL A 334 37.20 7.88 -0.96
N ALA A 335 37.97 7.71 -2.00
CA ALA A 335 37.81 6.65 -2.99
C ALA A 335 38.75 5.46 -2.78
N LYS A 336 39.20 5.13 -1.56
CA LYS A 336 40.04 3.94 -1.35
C LYS A 336 39.70 3.02 -0.17
N ALA A 337 38.83 3.43 0.74
CA ALA A 337 38.48 2.57 1.90
C ALA A 337 37.16 1.80 1.73
N GLN A 338 36.33 2.12 0.74
CA GLN A 338 35.02 1.47 0.55
C GLN A 338 35.08 0.14 -0.22
N GLN A 339 36.07 -0.07 -1.09
CA GLN A 339 36.17 -1.34 -1.87
C GLN A 339 36.50 -2.56 -1.02
N ALA A 340 37.30 -2.44 0.05
CA ALA A 340 37.63 -3.57 0.94
C ALA A 340 36.42 -4.02 1.80
N GLY A 341 35.54 -3.08 2.19
CA GLY A 341 34.34 -3.39 2.96
C GLY A 341 33.22 -4.10 2.15
N TYR A 342 33.21 -3.90 0.84
CA TYR A 342 32.21 -4.51 -0.04
C TYR A 342 32.44 -6.00 -0.26
N LEU A 343 33.69 -6.41 -0.47
CA LEU A 343 34.03 -7.84 -0.66
C LEU A 343 33.85 -8.67 0.61
N GLN A 344 34.11 -8.12 1.80
CA GLN A 344 33.85 -8.78 3.07
C GLN A 344 32.35 -8.96 3.34
N LYS A 345 31.49 -7.99 2.94
CA LYS A 345 30.03 -8.12 3.07
C LYS A 345 29.42 -9.14 2.12
N LEU A 346 29.96 -9.31 0.92
CA LEU A 346 29.56 -10.36 -0.01
C LEU A 346 29.93 -11.75 0.50
N ALA A 347 31.13 -11.95 1.05
CA ALA A 347 31.55 -13.22 1.63
C ALA A 347 30.66 -13.65 2.81
N TRP A 348 30.21 -12.70 3.64
CA TRP A 348 29.29 -12.99 4.76
C TRP A 348 27.88 -13.41 4.30
N LEU A 349 27.37 -12.88 3.17
CA LEU A 349 26.07 -13.26 2.59
C LEU A 349 26.05 -14.69 2.05
N PHE A 350 27.15 -15.18 1.51
CA PHE A 350 27.26 -16.54 0.96
C PHE A 350 27.60 -17.61 1.99
N SER A 351 28.15 -17.25 3.16
CA SER A 351 28.49 -18.20 4.24
C SER A 351 27.30 -18.63 5.11
N ARG A 352 26.11 -18.05 4.94
CA ARG A 352 24.87 -18.41 5.67
C ARG A 352 23.79 -19.05 4.79
N ALA A 353 24.08 -19.34 3.54
CA ALA A 353 23.16 -20.00 2.61
C ALA A 353 23.57 -21.45 2.28
N ALA A 354 24.52 -22.02 3.02
CA ALA A 354 24.88 -23.43 3.02
C ALA A 354 24.39 -24.12 4.30
#